data_c54fcb5e6ba295687329242cbc5b384d
#
_entry.id   c54fcb5e6ba295687329242cbc5b384d
#
_cell.length_a   1.000
_cell.length_b   1.000
_cell.length_c   1.000
_cell.angle_alpha   90.00
_cell.angle_beta   90.00
_cell.angle_gamma   90.00
#
_symmetry.space_group_name_H-M   'P 1'
#
loop_
_entity.id
_entity.type
_entity.pdbx_description
1 polymer ?
#
loop_
_entity_poly.entity_id
_entity_poly.type
_entity_poly.pdbx_seq_one_letter_code
_entity_poly.pdbx_strand_id
1 'polypeptide(L)'
;MAEFSTSEHELVLVIDFGGQYNQLIARRVREHNIYCEVISYKTPIEQIKAKAPKGIIFTGGPRSVYLDDSPRMTKEIFELGVPIFGICYGAQFMVYGLGGTIGKANENAAAEFGRTECEFDTECAVFEGLKKNSVVWMSHNDYIEVLPEGFKAVGHSDKCPYAAIENVEKGFYATQFHPEVNHTEQGFDMLGNFLYKVCHCKGDWTMKNYAEEAIKQIREKVGDGKVLLALSGGVDSSVACALLSKAVGNQLTCVFVDHGFMRKNEGDEVEQAFKDWDVNFIRVNAADRFIGKLEGVSDPETKRKTIGEEFIRVFEEEAKKIGKVDFLVQGTIYPDVIESGTGDAAVIKSHHNVGGLPDYVDFKEIIEPLRLLFKDEVRKLGTELGLSDVLVWRQPFPGPGLAIRIIGEITREKLATLQDADYIFREEIANAGLDRSINQYFAVLTNMRSVGVMGDDRTYDYTLALRGVTTSDFMTADFARIPYDVLEKASVRIVNEVKNINRICYDITSKPPATIEWE
;
A
#
# COMPACT_ATOMS: atom_id res chain seq x y z
N MET A 1 -23.24 -0.25 4.00
CA MET A 1 -22.17 0.75 3.77
C MET A 1 -22.48 1.43 2.44
N ALA A 2 -22.70 2.73 2.40
CA ALA A 2 -22.84 3.44 1.14
C ALA A 2 -21.42 3.62 0.55
N GLU A 3 -21.18 2.97 -0.57
CA GLU A 3 -19.95 3.13 -1.32
C GLU A 3 -19.91 4.53 -1.93
N PHE A 4 -18.73 5.17 -1.92
CA PHE A 4 -18.52 6.38 -2.69
C PHE A 4 -18.79 6.06 -4.16
N SER A 5 -19.67 6.85 -4.80
CA SER A 5 -20.02 6.63 -6.19
C SER A 5 -18.82 6.95 -7.10
N THR A 6 -18.47 6.02 -7.95
CA THR A 6 -17.44 6.20 -8.99
C THR A 6 -18.05 6.20 -10.39
N SER A 7 -19.39 6.31 -10.46
CA SER A 7 -20.14 6.21 -11.72
C SER A 7 -19.85 7.32 -12.73
N GLU A 8 -19.21 8.39 -12.32
CA GLU A 8 -18.81 9.50 -13.19
C GLU A 8 -17.42 9.30 -13.81
N HIS A 9 -16.64 8.30 -13.35
CA HIS A 9 -15.29 8.01 -13.84
C HIS A 9 -15.27 6.90 -14.89
N GLU A 10 -14.31 7.02 -15.81
CA GLU A 10 -14.04 5.97 -16.78
C GLU A 10 -13.41 4.77 -16.08
N LEU A 11 -14.07 3.60 -16.18
CA LEU A 11 -13.68 2.39 -15.47
C LEU A 11 -12.89 1.43 -16.35
N VAL A 12 -11.76 0.94 -15.87
CA VAL A 12 -11.06 -0.23 -16.40
C VAL A 12 -11.14 -1.37 -15.38
N LEU A 13 -11.54 -2.56 -15.81
CA LEU A 13 -11.59 -3.73 -14.93
C LEU A 13 -10.29 -4.53 -15.04
N VAL A 14 -9.73 -4.89 -13.90
CA VAL A 14 -8.60 -5.80 -13.78
C VAL A 14 -9.14 -7.14 -13.26
N ILE A 15 -9.15 -8.15 -14.14
CA ILE A 15 -9.65 -9.49 -13.80
C ILE A 15 -8.52 -10.28 -13.18
N ASP A 16 -8.69 -10.61 -11.90
CA ASP A 16 -7.72 -11.37 -11.13
C ASP A 16 -7.89 -12.88 -11.33
N PHE A 17 -6.89 -13.50 -11.95
CA PHE A 17 -6.78 -14.95 -12.12
C PHE A 17 -5.92 -15.62 -11.01
N GLY A 18 -5.61 -14.92 -9.94
CA GLY A 18 -4.80 -15.42 -8.83
C GLY A 18 -3.30 -15.22 -9.01
N GLY A 19 -2.90 -14.30 -9.87
CA GLY A 19 -1.51 -13.92 -10.09
C GLY A 19 -0.97 -13.02 -8.96
N GLN A 20 0.35 -12.95 -8.83
CA GLN A 20 1.00 -12.16 -7.77
C GLN A 20 0.97 -10.64 -8.01
N TYR A 21 0.76 -10.20 -9.26
CA TYR A 21 0.91 -8.80 -9.67
C TYR A 21 -0.41 -8.06 -9.94
N ASN A 22 -1.56 -8.62 -9.52
CA ASN A 22 -2.88 -8.01 -9.75
C ASN A 22 -2.99 -6.58 -9.20
N GLN A 23 -2.52 -6.35 -7.96
CA GLN A 23 -2.51 -5.02 -7.35
C GLN A 23 -1.54 -4.07 -8.06
N LEU A 24 -0.41 -4.59 -8.55
CA LEU A 24 0.56 -3.78 -9.28
C LEU A 24 0.00 -3.32 -10.64
N ILE A 25 -0.72 -4.20 -11.34
CA ILE A 25 -1.43 -3.84 -12.59
C ILE A 25 -2.45 -2.72 -12.31
N ALA A 26 -3.29 -2.89 -11.28
CA ALA A 26 -4.27 -1.88 -10.90
C ALA A 26 -3.59 -0.54 -10.56
N ARG A 27 -2.47 -0.57 -9.82
CA ARG A 27 -1.70 0.61 -9.49
C ARG A 27 -1.16 1.31 -10.74
N ARG A 28 -0.65 0.55 -11.75
CA ARG A 28 -0.20 1.13 -13.02
C ARG A 28 -1.33 1.83 -13.77
N VAL A 29 -2.53 1.25 -13.80
CA VAL A 29 -3.72 1.89 -14.38
C VAL A 29 -4.03 3.22 -13.66
N ARG A 30 -3.98 3.23 -12.32
CA ARG A 30 -4.20 4.44 -11.50
C ARG A 30 -3.13 5.51 -11.70
N GLU A 31 -1.89 5.10 -11.90
CA GLU A 31 -0.78 6.02 -12.23
C GLU A 31 -1.00 6.74 -13.57
N HIS A 32 -1.82 6.17 -14.47
CA HIS A 32 -2.33 6.83 -15.69
C HIS A 32 -3.59 7.66 -15.45
N ASN A 33 -3.94 7.99 -14.21
CA ASN A 33 -5.15 8.75 -13.85
C ASN A 33 -6.46 8.12 -14.35
N ILE A 34 -6.54 6.80 -14.35
CA ILE A 34 -7.74 6.05 -14.77
C ILE A 34 -8.23 5.22 -13.60
N TYR A 35 -9.52 5.32 -13.29
CA TYR A 35 -10.14 4.51 -12.26
C TYR A 35 -10.17 3.04 -12.67
N CYS A 36 -9.80 2.15 -11.76
CA CYS A 36 -9.90 0.71 -11.99
C CYS A 36 -10.36 -0.03 -10.75
N GLU A 37 -11.00 -1.18 -10.99
CA GLU A 37 -11.38 -2.12 -9.95
C GLU A 37 -10.75 -3.49 -10.23
N VAL A 38 -10.25 -4.13 -9.18
CA VAL A 38 -9.79 -5.52 -9.25
C VAL A 38 -10.95 -6.42 -8.86
N ILE A 39 -11.34 -7.31 -9.76
CA ILE A 39 -12.44 -8.26 -9.54
C ILE A 39 -11.98 -9.69 -9.85
N SER A 40 -12.59 -10.67 -9.15
CA SER A 40 -12.26 -12.07 -9.35
C SER A 40 -12.71 -12.58 -10.73
N TYR A 41 -11.95 -13.51 -11.31
CA TYR A 41 -12.36 -14.25 -12.51
C TYR A 41 -13.68 -15.01 -12.35
N LYS A 42 -14.17 -15.21 -11.11
CA LYS A 42 -15.46 -15.82 -10.78
C LYS A 42 -16.64 -14.86 -10.89
N THR A 43 -16.40 -13.57 -11.10
CA THR A 43 -17.45 -12.55 -11.19
C THR A 43 -18.38 -12.87 -12.36
N PRO A 44 -19.70 -12.92 -12.15
CA PRO A 44 -20.67 -13.18 -13.22
C PRO A 44 -20.58 -12.13 -14.33
N ILE A 45 -20.72 -12.58 -15.58
CA ILE A 45 -20.61 -11.72 -16.75
C ILE A 45 -21.60 -10.55 -16.74
N GLU A 46 -22.81 -10.76 -16.20
CA GLU A 46 -23.84 -9.72 -16.11
C GLU A 46 -23.42 -8.58 -15.16
N GLN A 47 -22.66 -8.88 -14.11
CA GLN A 47 -22.11 -7.85 -13.22
C GLN A 47 -21.01 -7.05 -13.92
N ILE A 48 -20.20 -7.70 -14.75
CA ILE A 48 -19.18 -7.03 -15.56
C ILE A 48 -19.85 -6.10 -16.60
N LYS A 49 -20.88 -6.58 -17.30
CA LYS A 49 -21.67 -5.77 -18.22
C LYS A 49 -22.31 -4.55 -17.55
N ALA A 50 -22.87 -4.74 -16.35
CA ALA A 50 -23.52 -3.67 -15.60
C ALA A 50 -22.55 -2.55 -15.20
N LYS A 51 -21.26 -2.86 -15.02
CA LYS A 51 -20.21 -1.88 -14.74
C LYS A 51 -19.78 -1.06 -15.97
N ALA A 52 -20.15 -1.47 -17.17
CA ALA A 52 -19.85 -0.80 -18.44
C ALA A 52 -18.38 -0.32 -18.58
N PRO A 53 -17.38 -1.21 -18.42
CA PRO A 53 -15.98 -0.80 -18.43
C PRO A 53 -15.54 -0.30 -19.81
N LYS A 54 -14.60 0.65 -19.84
CA LYS A 54 -13.92 1.12 -21.07
C LYS A 54 -12.87 0.14 -21.59
N GLY A 55 -12.31 -0.67 -20.72
CA GLY A 55 -11.30 -1.66 -21.02
C GLY A 55 -11.23 -2.73 -19.94
N ILE A 56 -10.67 -3.87 -20.29
CA ILE A 56 -10.46 -5.01 -19.39
C ILE A 56 -8.99 -5.43 -19.47
N ILE A 57 -8.37 -5.67 -18.32
CA ILE A 57 -7.01 -6.24 -18.25
C ILE A 57 -7.11 -7.60 -17.56
N PHE A 58 -6.60 -8.64 -18.20
CA PHE A 58 -6.45 -9.97 -17.63
C PHE A 58 -5.08 -10.11 -16.99
N THR A 59 -5.02 -10.48 -15.72
CA THR A 59 -3.77 -10.63 -14.98
C THR A 59 -3.04 -11.93 -15.32
N GLY A 60 -1.83 -12.07 -14.79
CA GLY A 60 -1.16 -13.37 -14.68
C GLY A 60 -1.94 -14.35 -13.80
N GLY A 61 -1.54 -15.62 -13.83
CA GLY A 61 -2.17 -16.67 -13.02
C GLY A 61 -1.18 -17.77 -12.65
N PRO A 62 -1.51 -18.59 -11.63
CA PRO A 62 -0.54 -19.53 -11.03
C PRO A 62 -0.42 -20.88 -11.76
N ARG A 63 -1.24 -21.13 -12.80
CA ARG A 63 -1.37 -22.47 -13.44
C ARG A 63 -1.38 -22.39 -14.96
N SER A 64 -1.17 -23.55 -15.60
CA SER A 64 -1.34 -23.67 -17.06
C SER A 64 -2.81 -23.62 -17.44
N VAL A 65 -3.16 -22.82 -18.46
CA VAL A 65 -4.56 -22.54 -18.84
C VAL A 65 -5.35 -23.77 -19.28
N TYR A 66 -4.69 -24.83 -19.78
CA TYR A 66 -5.32 -26.05 -20.27
C TYR A 66 -5.64 -27.09 -19.17
N LEU A 67 -5.23 -26.88 -17.92
CA LEU A 67 -5.57 -27.76 -16.80
C LEU A 67 -7.03 -27.55 -16.36
N ASP A 68 -7.72 -28.63 -15.94
CA ASP A 68 -9.14 -28.60 -15.61
C ASP A 68 -9.48 -27.65 -14.44
N ASP A 69 -8.57 -27.53 -13.47
CA ASP A 69 -8.72 -26.72 -12.28
C ASP A 69 -8.13 -25.30 -12.42
N SER A 70 -7.80 -24.87 -13.63
CA SER A 70 -7.27 -23.54 -13.90
C SER A 70 -8.34 -22.44 -13.82
N PRO A 71 -8.01 -21.25 -13.33
CA PRO A 71 -8.93 -20.14 -13.27
C PRO A 71 -9.32 -19.69 -14.67
N ARG A 72 -10.59 -19.85 -15.03
CA ARG A 72 -11.13 -19.47 -16.34
C ARG A 72 -12.46 -18.77 -16.18
N MET A 73 -12.76 -17.88 -17.12
CA MET A 73 -14.08 -17.24 -17.29
C MET A 73 -14.84 -17.85 -18.44
N THR A 74 -16.13 -17.52 -18.54
CA THR A 74 -16.94 -17.85 -19.71
C THR A 74 -16.46 -17.09 -20.94
N LYS A 75 -16.62 -17.70 -22.13
CA LYS A 75 -16.19 -17.08 -23.41
C LYS A 75 -16.96 -15.81 -23.76
N GLU A 76 -18.10 -15.59 -23.15
CA GLU A 76 -18.91 -14.38 -23.29
C GLU A 76 -18.15 -13.09 -22.96
N ILE A 77 -17.09 -13.19 -22.17
CA ILE A 77 -16.21 -12.05 -21.87
C ILE A 77 -15.60 -11.44 -23.14
N PHE A 78 -15.32 -12.26 -24.16
CA PHE A 78 -14.79 -11.84 -25.46
C PHE A 78 -15.85 -11.26 -26.42
N GLU A 79 -17.13 -11.34 -26.04
CA GLU A 79 -18.27 -10.85 -26.83
C GLU A 79 -18.80 -9.50 -26.30
N LEU A 80 -18.19 -8.94 -25.26
CA LEU A 80 -18.66 -7.70 -24.65
C LEU A 80 -18.46 -6.45 -25.53
N GLY A 81 -17.63 -6.54 -26.57
CA GLY A 81 -17.26 -5.38 -27.40
C GLY A 81 -16.38 -4.36 -26.69
N VAL A 82 -15.69 -4.80 -25.64
CA VAL A 82 -14.78 -3.97 -24.83
C VAL A 82 -13.34 -4.38 -25.15
N PRO A 83 -12.41 -3.43 -25.33
CA PRO A 83 -10.99 -3.73 -25.49
C PRO A 83 -10.43 -4.58 -24.34
N ILE A 84 -9.60 -5.58 -24.67
CA ILE A 84 -9.01 -6.49 -23.67
C ILE A 84 -7.49 -6.54 -23.83
N PHE A 85 -6.76 -6.41 -22.71
CA PHE A 85 -5.32 -6.61 -22.65
C PHE A 85 -4.99 -7.82 -21.76
N GLY A 86 -4.36 -8.85 -22.34
CA GLY A 86 -3.95 -10.05 -21.61
C GLY A 86 -2.47 -10.01 -21.19
N ILE A 87 -2.17 -10.30 -19.94
CA ILE A 87 -0.80 -10.35 -19.41
C ILE A 87 -0.47 -11.79 -19.00
N CYS A 88 0.59 -12.36 -19.55
CA CYS A 88 1.12 -13.69 -19.22
C CYS A 88 0.03 -14.78 -19.28
N TYR A 89 -0.47 -15.26 -18.15
CA TYR A 89 -1.61 -16.18 -18.10
C TYR A 89 -2.85 -15.60 -18.80
N GLY A 90 -3.13 -14.31 -18.63
CA GLY A 90 -4.25 -13.63 -19.30
C GLY A 90 -4.13 -13.65 -20.83
N ALA A 91 -2.91 -13.57 -21.38
CA ALA A 91 -2.65 -13.76 -22.81
C ALA A 91 -2.97 -15.20 -23.25
N GLN A 92 -2.51 -16.18 -22.47
CA GLN A 92 -2.76 -17.60 -22.73
C GLN A 92 -4.26 -17.93 -22.63
N PHE A 93 -4.97 -17.38 -21.65
CA PHE A 93 -6.42 -17.53 -21.51
C PHE A 93 -7.17 -16.95 -22.72
N MET A 94 -6.76 -15.77 -23.20
CA MET A 94 -7.34 -15.16 -24.41
C MET A 94 -7.15 -16.06 -25.62
N VAL A 95 -5.94 -16.52 -25.88
CA VAL A 95 -5.61 -17.40 -26.99
C VAL A 95 -6.36 -18.72 -26.91
N TYR A 96 -6.33 -19.39 -25.76
CA TYR A 96 -7.02 -20.68 -25.53
C TYR A 96 -8.55 -20.54 -25.67
N GLY A 97 -9.11 -19.48 -25.10
CA GLY A 97 -10.54 -19.18 -25.15
C GLY A 97 -11.08 -18.93 -26.57
N LEU A 98 -10.23 -18.35 -27.43
CA LEU A 98 -10.57 -18.00 -28.80
C LEU A 98 -10.16 -19.08 -29.83
N GLY A 99 -9.68 -20.25 -29.39
CA GLY A 99 -9.41 -21.40 -30.25
C GLY A 99 -7.97 -21.54 -30.74
N GLY A 100 -7.06 -20.77 -30.22
CA GLY A 100 -5.62 -21.00 -30.39
C GLY A 100 -5.08 -22.10 -29.47
N THR A 101 -3.79 -22.39 -29.54
CA THR A 101 -3.13 -23.45 -28.79
C THR A 101 -2.03 -22.90 -27.88
N ILE A 102 -1.95 -23.46 -26.68
CA ILE A 102 -0.89 -23.19 -25.70
C ILE A 102 -0.01 -24.43 -25.60
N GLY A 103 1.28 -24.26 -25.89
CA GLY A 103 2.29 -25.31 -25.80
C GLY A 103 2.98 -25.27 -24.43
N LYS A 104 3.40 -26.46 -23.97
CA LYS A 104 4.22 -26.61 -22.78
C LYS A 104 5.70 -26.55 -23.16
N ALA A 105 6.47 -25.75 -22.46
CA ALA A 105 7.91 -25.71 -22.63
C ALA A 105 8.51 -27.12 -22.47
N ASN A 106 9.36 -27.49 -23.41
CA ASN A 106 10.10 -28.74 -23.42
C ASN A 106 11.58 -28.44 -23.70
N GLU A 107 12.42 -29.47 -23.87
CA GLU A 107 13.88 -29.29 -24.08
C GLU A 107 14.22 -28.40 -25.29
N ASN A 108 13.28 -28.20 -26.22
CA ASN A 108 13.46 -27.43 -27.46
C ASN A 108 12.58 -26.15 -27.56
N ALA A 109 11.67 -25.90 -26.61
CA ALA A 109 10.77 -24.75 -26.61
C ALA A 109 10.82 -24.06 -25.24
N ALA A 110 11.16 -22.80 -25.26
CA ALA A 110 11.71 -22.12 -24.13
C ALA A 110 10.69 -21.64 -23.10
N ALA A 111 10.84 -22.10 -21.89
CA ALA A 111 10.53 -21.30 -20.71
C ALA A 111 11.48 -20.09 -20.66
N GLU A 112 10.95 -18.91 -20.40
CA GLU A 112 11.76 -17.71 -20.24
C GLU A 112 11.52 -17.08 -18.86
N PHE A 113 12.63 -16.77 -18.17
CA PHE A 113 12.60 -16.14 -16.84
C PHE A 113 13.59 -15.00 -16.77
N GLY A 114 13.15 -13.87 -16.20
CA GLY A 114 14.00 -12.71 -15.98
C GLY A 114 14.04 -11.75 -17.16
N ARG A 115 15.14 -11.01 -17.26
CA ARG A 115 15.34 -9.97 -18.27
C ARG A 115 15.57 -10.60 -19.64
N THR A 116 14.73 -10.25 -20.61
CA THR A 116 14.76 -10.77 -21.98
C THR A 116 14.63 -9.60 -22.95
N GLU A 117 15.45 -9.60 -24.01
CA GLU A 117 15.31 -8.63 -25.10
C GLU A 117 14.17 -9.06 -26.02
N CYS A 118 13.29 -8.11 -26.36
CA CYS A 118 12.20 -8.29 -27.30
C CYS A 118 12.24 -7.23 -28.39
N GLU A 119 11.85 -7.62 -29.59
CA GLU A 119 11.61 -6.73 -30.73
C GLU A 119 10.11 -6.55 -30.92
N PHE A 120 9.66 -5.29 -31.11
CA PHE A 120 8.25 -4.91 -31.25
C PHE A 120 7.94 -4.27 -32.59
N ASP A 121 6.75 -4.54 -33.10
CA ASP A 121 6.14 -3.80 -34.20
C ASP A 121 5.59 -2.47 -33.67
N THR A 122 6.27 -1.37 -33.98
CA THR A 122 5.89 -0.03 -33.53
C THR A 122 4.69 0.57 -34.27
N GLU A 123 4.13 -0.13 -35.27
CA GLU A 123 2.85 0.22 -35.88
C GLU A 123 1.67 -0.27 -35.03
N CYS A 124 1.89 -1.24 -34.14
CA CYS A 124 0.88 -1.67 -33.17
C CYS A 124 0.57 -0.53 -32.17
N ALA A 125 -0.71 -0.26 -31.93
CA ALA A 125 -1.15 0.83 -31.07
C ALA A 125 -0.53 0.80 -29.68
N VAL A 126 -0.28 -0.39 -29.10
CA VAL A 126 0.31 -0.57 -27.78
C VAL A 126 1.82 -0.19 -27.76
N PHE A 127 2.51 -0.35 -28.88
CA PHE A 127 3.95 -0.07 -29.00
C PHE A 127 4.26 1.22 -29.77
N GLU A 128 3.25 1.94 -30.21
CA GLU A 128 3.41 3.20 -30.95
C GLU A 128 4.19 4.25 -30.14
N GLY A 129 5.24 4.78 -30.75
CA GLY A 129 6.11 5.77 -30.11
C GLY A 129 7.17 5.21 -29.17
N LEU A 130 7.24 3.88 -29.00
CA LEU A 130 8.22 3.21 -28.17
C LEU A 130 9.46 2.76 -29.00
N LYS A 131 10.52 2.36 -28.30
CA LYS A 131 11.70 1.77 -28.96
C LYS A 131 11.33 0.39 -29.50
N LYS A 132 11.79 0.11 -30.71
CA LYS A 132 11.59 -1.20 -31.37
C LYS A 132 12.16 -2.36 -30.56
N ASN A 133 13.34 -2.18 -29.94
CA ASN A 133 13.98 -3.17 -29.08
C ASN A 133 13.94 -2.70 -27.63
N SER A 134 13.52 -3.55 -26.74
CA SER A 134 13.42 -3.23 -25.30
C SER A 134 13.57 -4.48 -24.43
N VAL A 135 14.08 -4.27 -23.22
CA VAL A 135 14.16 -5.32 -22.21
C VAL A 135 12.80 -5.46 -21.51
N VAL A 136 12.31 -6.69 -21.45
CA VAL A 136 11.08 -7.06 -20.74
C VAL A 136 11.36 -8.09 -19.66
N TRP A 137 10.41 -8.26 -18.75
CA TRP A 137 10.45 -9.29 -17.71
C TRP A 137 9.59 -10.48 -18.10
N MET A 138 10.24 -11.61 -18.42
CA MET A 138 9.59 -12.89 -18.69
C MET A 138 9.47 -13.71 -17.40
N SER A 139 8.37 -14.43 -17.27
CA SER A 139 8.14 -15.39 -16.17
C SER A 139 7.09 -16.42 -16.58
N HIS A 140 7.45 -17.34 -17.51
CA HIS A 140 6.50 -18.32 -18.01
C HIS A 140 7.16 -19.66 -18.37
N ASN A 141 6.42 -20.75 -18.15
CA ASN A 141 6.74 -22.09 -18.62
C ASN A 141 5.97 -22.44 -19.91
N ASP A 142 4.73 -22.00 -20.00
CA ASP A 142 3.87 -22.23 -21.16
C ASP A 142 3.98 -21.07 -22.15
N TYR A 143 3.83 -21.34 -23.43
CA TYR A 143 3.92 -20.34 -24.49
C TYR A 143 2.76 -20.47 -25.48
N ILE A 144 2.47 -19.41 -26.20
CA ILE A 144 1.50 -19.41 -27.29
C ILE A 144 2.11 -20.17 -28.48
N GLU A 145 1.48 -21.28 -28.89
CA GLU A 145 1.96 -22.14 -29.97
C GLU A 145 1.27 -21.81 -31.30
N VAL A 146 -0.05 -21.63 -31.26
CA VAL A 146 -0.86 -21.27 -32.43
C VAL A 146 -1.79 -20.11 -32.09
N LEU A 147 -1.74 -19.05 -32.88
CA LEU A 147 -2.62 -17.90 -32.74
C LEU A 147 -4.06 -18.24 -33.16
N PRO A 148 -5.07 -17.68 -32.50
CA PRO A 148 -6.46 -17.73 -33.00
C PRO A 148 -6.61 -16.93 -34.30
N GLU A 149 -7.68 -17.20 -35.01
CA GLU A 149 -8.02 -16.46 -36.24
C GLU A 149 -8.12 -14.95 -36.01
N GLY A 150 -7.54 -14.18 -36.91
CA GLY A 150 -7.54 -12.72 -36.87
C GLY A 150 -6.47 -12.09 -35.94
N PHE A 151 -5.66 -12.90 -35.23
CA PHE A 151 -4.52 -12.41 -34.48
C PHE A 151 -3.24 -12.40 -35.30
N LYS A 152 -2.37 -11.42 -35.03
CA LYS A 152 -0.99 -11.36 -35.55
C LYS A 152 0.01 -11.16 -34.43
N ALA A 153 1.25 -11.60 -34.65
CA ALA A 153 2.37 -11.30 -33.77
C ALA A 153 2.79 -9.84 -33.95
N VAL A 154 3.01 -9.14 -32.85
CA VAL A 154 3.51 -7.74 -32.82
C VAL A 154 4.70 -7.58 -31.88
N GLY A 155 5.21 -8.67 -31.33
CA GLY A 155 6.45 -8.71 -30.55
C GLY A 155 6.97 -10.14 -30.40
N HIS A 156 8.31 -10.29 -30.38
CA HIS A 156 8.96 -11.58 -30.22
C HIS A 156 10.28 -11.43 -29.47
N SER A 157 10.71 -12.51 -28.83
CA SER A 157 12.10 -12.72 -28.37
C SER A 157 12.76 -13.80 -29.22
N ASP A 158 14.03 -14.11 -28.95
CA ASP A 158 14.73 -15.22 -29.62
C ASP A 158 14.05 -16.58 -29.41
N LYS A 159 13.30 -16.75 -28.33
CA LYS A 159 12.69 -18.02 -27.90
C LYS A 159 11.17 -17.99 -27.86
N CYS A 160 10.55 -16.82 -27.80
CA CYS A 160 9.11 -16.62 -27.76
C CYS A 160 8.64 -15.88 -29.02
N PRO A 161 8.16 -16.57 -30.06
CA PRO A 161 7.73 -15.95 -31.31
C PRO A 161 6.47 -15.08 -31.16
N TYR A 162 5.70 -15.31 -30.09
CA TYR A 162 4.48 -14.59 -29.78
C TYR A 162 4.57 -13.91 -28.40
N ALA A 163 5.67 -13.15 -28.18
CA ALA A 163 5.84 -12.38 -26.97
C ALA A 163 4.79 -11.27 -26.81
N ALA A 164 4.27 -10.75 -27.94
CA ALA A 164 3.12 -9.87 -27.97
C ALA A 164 2.28 -10.12 -29.22
N ILE A 165 0.95 -10.02 -29.06
CA ILE A 165 -0.03 -10.30 -30.10
C ILE A 165 -1.15 -9.26 -30.11
N GLU A 166 -1.79 -9.04 -31.25
CA GLU A 166 -2.97 -8.18 -31.36
C GLU A 166 -4.03 -8.74 -32.30
N ASN A 167 -5.27 -8.35 -32.05
CA ASN A 167 -6.40 -8.40 -32.98
C ASN A 167 -7.06 -7.02 -32.95
N VAL A 168 -6.72 -6.19 -33.92
CA VAL A 168 -7.17 -4.79 -34.00
C VAL A 168 -8.68 -4.69 -34.15
N GLU A 169 -9.30 -5.59 -34.94
CA GLU A 169 -10.74 -5.57 -35.18
C GLU A 169 -11.55 -5.76 -33.90
N LYS A 170 -11.06 -6.61 -32.99
CA LYS A 170 -11.70 -6.88 -31.71
C LYS A 170 -11.22 -5.96 -30.58
N GLY A 171 -10.14 -5.21 -30.79
CA GLY A 171 -9.47 -4.42 -29.75
C GLY A 171 -8.76 -5.30 -28.72
N PHE A 172 -8.27 -6.48 -29.12
CA PHE A 172 -7.59 -7.42 -28.22
C PHE A 172 -6.09 -7.38 -28.40
N TYR A 173 -5.39 -7.21 -27.29
CA TYR A 173 -3.94 -7.13 -27.20
C TYR A 173 -3.46 -8.04 -26.09
N ALA A 174 -2.28 -8.63 -26.22
CA ALA A 174 -1.73 -9.41 -25.14
C ALA A 174 -0.19 -9.46 -25.18
N THR A 175 0.41 -9.64 -24.00
CA THR A 175 1.84 -9.85 -23.82
C THR A 175 2.09 -11.11 -23.00
N GLN A 176 3.11 -11.90 -23.37
CA GLN A 176 3.58 -13.03 -22.57
C GLN A 176 4.42 -12.54 -21.39
N PHE A 177 5.07 -11.40 -21.51
CA PHE A 177 5.84 -10.74 -20.46
C PHE A 177 4.95 -9.85 -19.57
N HIS A 178 5.55 -9.33 -18.50
CA HIS A 178 4.90 -8.51 -17.50
C HIS A 178 5.22 -7.01 -17.71
N PRO A 179 4.34 -6.22 -18.35
CA PRO A 179 4.55 -4.79 -18.53
C PRO A 179 4.40 -3.98 -17.24
N GLU A 180 3.71 -4.53 -16.24
CA GLU A 180 3.44 -3.87 -14.97
C GLU A 180 4.66 -3.73 -14.05
N VAL A 181 5.69 -4.58 -14.22
CA VAL A 181 6.87 -4.58 -13.36
C VAL A 181 7.94 -3.59 -13.81
N ASN A 182 8.72 -3.05 -12.87
CA ASN A 182 9.78 -2.07 -13.15
C ASN A 182 10.91 -2.60 -14.04
N HIS A 183 11.06 -3.92 -14.15
CA HIS A 183 12.09 -4.56 -14.98
C HIS A 183 11.74 -4.58 -16.48
N THR A 184 10.50 -4.29 -16.84
CA THR A 184 10.07 -4.03 -18.22
C THR A 184 10.24 -2.53 -18.50
N GLU A 185 11.28 -2.18 -19.27
CA GLU A 185 11.74 -0.78 -19.39
C GLU A 185 10.68 0.20 -19.92
N GLN A 186 9.82 -0.24 -20.84
CA GLN A 186 8.77 0.59 -21.44
C GLN A 186 7.35 0.14 -21.04
N GLY A 187 7.24 -0.71 -20.01
CA GLY A 187 5.97 -1.32 -19.63
C GLY A 187 4.90 -0.33 -19.21
N PHE A 188 5.28 0.74 -18.54
CA PHE A 188 4.38 1.84 -18.19
C PHE A 188 3.75 2.46 -19.44
N ASP A 189 4.56 2.82 -20.44
CA ASP A 189 4.08 3.44 -21.66
C ASP A 189 3.23 2.48 -22.51
N MET A 190 3.55 1.17 -22.51
CA MET A 190 2.73 0.14 -23.17
C MET A 190 1.32 0.10 -22.59
N LEU A 191 1.19 0.08 -21.26
CA LEU A 191 -0.10 0.14 -20.59
C LEU A 191 -0.82 1.46 -20.86
N GLY A 192 -0.10 2.58 -20.84
CA GLY A 192 -0.64 3.90 -21.19
C GLY A 192 -1.19 3.95 -22.61
N ASN A 193 -0.48 3.39 -23.59
CA ASN A 193 -0.96 3.30 -24.96
C ASN A 193 -2.24 2.46 -25.08
N PHE A 194 -2.34 1.32 -24.40
CA PHE A 194 -3.57 0.55 -24.34
C PHE A 194 -4.73 1.39 -23.78
N LEU A 195 -4.51 2.04 -22.65
CA LEU A 195 -5.54 2.80 -21.95
C LEU A 195 -6.02 4.03 -22.75
N TYR A 196 -5.08 4.80 -23.32
CA TYR A 196 -5.42 6.05 -24.01
C TYR A 196 -5.75 5.87 -25.48
N LYS A 197 -5.02 5.01 -26.21
CA LYS A 197 -5.19 4.87 -27.65
C LYS A 197 -6.21 3.80 -28.02
N VAL A 198 -6.28 2.70 -27.25
CA VAL A 198 -7.18 1.59 -27.53
C VAL A 198 -8.49 1.73 -26.76
N CYS A 199 -8.44 1.97 -25.44
CA CYS A 199 -9.64 2.15 -24.62
C CYS A 199 -10.24 3.56 -24.72
N HIS A 200 -9.51 4.53 -25.31
CA HIS A 200 -9.90 5.94 -25.43
C HIS A 200 -10.26 6.60 -24.10
N CYS A 201 -9.57 6.20 -23.02
CA CYS A 201 -9.72 6.83 -21.72
C CYS A 201 -9.13 8.25 -21.74
N LYS A 202 -9.68 9.15 -20.91
CA LYS A 202 -9.27 10.57 -20.83
C LYS A 202 -8.37 10.89 -19.65
N GLY A 203 -8.33 10.00 -18.67
CA GLY A 203 -7.54 10.21 -17.46
C GLY A 203 -8.20 11.17 -16.48
N ASP A 204 -9.44 10.91 -16.11
CA ASP A 204 -10.27 11.77 -15.24
C ASP A 204 -10.11 11.46 -13.75
N TRP A 205 -9.44 10.35 -13.39
CA TRP A 205 -9.16 9.97 -12.02
C TRP A 205 -7.97 10.75 -11.46
N THR A 206 -8.21 12.00 -11.07
CA THR A 206 -7.21 12.85 -10.39
C THR A 206 -7.57 13.08 -8.94
N MET A 207 -6.59 13.29 -8.08
CA MET A 207 -6.86 13.52 -6.65
C MET A 207 -7.60 14.82 -6.40
N LYS A 208 -7.49 15.79 -7.30
CA LYS A 208 -8.31 17.01 -7.26
C LYS A 208 -9.78 16.70 -7.50
N ASN A 209 -10.10 15.98 -8.59
CA ASN A 209 -11.49 15.59 -8.90
C ASN A 209 -12.06 14.72 -7.78
N TYR A 210 -11.27 13.75 -7.31
CA TYR A 210 -11.65 12.91 -6.17
C TYR A 210 -11.97 13.70 -4.92
N ALA A 211 -11.14 14.70 -4.56
CA ALA A 211 -11.38 15.54 -3.39
C ALA A 211 -12.70 16.31 -3.50
N GLU A 212 -12.95 16.96 -4.65
CA GLU A 212 -14.17 17.74 -4.90
C GLU A 212 -15.41 16.86 -4.78
N GLU A 213 -15.39 15.69 -5.38
CA GLU A 213 -16.50 14.74 -5.38
C GLU A 213 -16.73 14.11 -4.00
N ALA A 214 -15.66 13.64 -3.34
CA ALA A 214 -15.74 13.06 -2.00
C ALA A 214 -16.26 14.08 -0.97
N ILE A 215 -15.81 15.34 -1.02
CA ILE A 215 -16.31 16.41 -0.18
C ILE A 215 -17.83 16.61 -0.38
N LYS A 216 -18.29 16.62 -1.62
CA LYS A 216 -19.72 16.74 -1.96
C LYS A 216 -20.52 15.57 -1.39
N GLN A 217 -20.10 14.35 -1.65
CA GLN A 217 -20.78 13.12 -1.20
C GLN A 217 -20.82 13.01 0.34
N ILE A 218 -19.69 13.35 1.02
CA ILE A 218 -19.65 13.37 2.49
C ILE A 218 -20.62 14.41 3.04
N ARG A 219 -20.65 15.61 2.46
CA ARG A 219 -21.54 16.69 2.91
C ARG A 219 -23.01 16.32 2.77
N GLU A 220 -23.40 15.73 1.64
CA GLU A 220 -24.75 15.26 1.38
C GLU A 220 -25.15 14.13 2.36
N LYS A 221 -24.22 13.22 2.64
CA LYS A 221 -24.45 12.07 3.51
C LYS A 221 -24.56 12.48 4.99
N VAL A 222 -23.70 13.36 5.45
CA VAL A 222 -23.64 13.79 6.85
C VAL A 222 -24.79 14.74 7.20
N GLY A 223 -25.16 15.66 6.29
CA GLY A 223 -26.14 16.69 6.57
C GLY A 223 -25.79 17.47 7.85
N ASP A 224 -26.71 17.51 8.82
CA ASP A 224 -26.49 18.15 10.14
C ASP A 224 -25.92 17.19 11.20
N GLY A 225 -25.49 15.97 10.81
CA GLY A 225 -25.00 14.95 11.72
C GLY A 225 -23.62 15.25 12.29
N LYS A 226 -23.28 14.59 13.42
CA LYS A 226 -21.96 14.68 14.07
C LYS A 226 -21.08 13.53 13.62
N VAL A 227 -19.82 13.83 13.38
CA VAL A 227 -18.82 12.89 12.86
C VAL A 227 -17.69 12.74 13.87
N LEU A 228 -17.25 11.51 14.11
CA LEU A 228 -16.14 11.16 14.99
C LEU A 228 -15.04 10.47 14.20
N LEU A 229 -13.81 10.91 14.38
CA LEU A 229 -12.61 10.31 13.79
C LEU A 229 -11.60 9.95 14.88
N ALA A 230 -11.14 8.71 14.92
CA ALA A 230 -9.96 8.32 15.66
C ALA A 230 -8.69 8.73 14.86
N LEU A 231 -8.03 9.78 15.30
CA LEU A 231 -6.82 10.30 14.66
C LEU A 231 -5.59 9.61 15.25
N SER A 232 -4.94 8.73 14.48
CA SER A 232 -3.75 8.01 14.93
C SER A 232 -2.44 8.79 14.72
N GLY A 233 -2.48 9.96 14.05
CA GLY A 233 -1.29 10.68 13.61
C GLY A 233 -0.63 10.08 12.37
N GLY A 234 -1.12 8.97 11.84
CA GLY A 234 -0.67 8.39 10.57
C GLY A 234 -1.21 9.15 9.36
N VAL A 235 -0.61 8.91 8.18
CA VAL A 235 -0.97 9.60 6.93
C VAL A 235 -2.47 9.45 6.62
N ASP A 236 -3.03 8.24 6.70
CA ASP A 236 -4.40 7.95 6.28
C ASP A 236 -5.42 8.67 7.15
N SER A 237 -5.29 8.58 8.47
CA SER A 237 -6.17 9.29 9.40
C SER A 237 -6.04 10.82 9.26
N SER A 238 -4.83 11.32 8.96
CA SER A 238 -4.60 12.76 8.74
C SER A 238 -5.25 13.25 7.44
N VAL A 239 -5.17 12.45 6.36
CA VAL A 239 -5.82 12.79 5.08
C VAL A 239 -7.34 12.69 5.20
N ALA A 240 -7.86 11.67 5.91
CA ALA A 240 -9.29 11.58 6.21
C ALA A 240 -9.78 12.78 7.02
N CYS A 241 -9.02 13.21 8.04
CA CYS A 241 -9.30 14.41 8.82
C CYS A 241 -9.37 15.67 7.93
N ALA A 242 -8.38 15.86 7.06
CA ALA A 242 -8.31 17.00 6.16
C ALA A 242 -9.49 17.05 5.17
N LEU A 243 -9.86 15.91 4.61
CA LEU A 243 -10.99 15.78 3.69
C LEU A 243 -12.32 16.11 4.39
N LEU A 244 -12.51 15.54 5.58
CA LEU A 244 -13.72 15.76 6.39
C LEU A 244 -13.82 17.19 6.93
N SER A 245 -12.72 17.80 7.34
CA SER A 245 -12.70 19.21 7.74
C SER A 245 -13.24 20.12 6.64
N LYS A 246 -12.83 19.88 5.37
CA LYS A 246 -13.35 20.63 4.22
C LYS A 246 -14.82 20.31 3.90
N ALA A 247 -15.27 19.10 4.22
CA ALA A 247 -16.65 18.68 3.95
C ALA A 247 -17.64 19.20 4.99
N VAL A 248 -17.35 19.02 6.28
CA VAL A 248 -18.32 19.20 7.37
C VAL A 248 -17.83 20.13 8.49
N GLY A 249 -16.58 20.60 8.42
CA GLY A 249 -16.04 21.57 9.37
C GLY A 249 -16.19 21.16 10.83
N ASN A 250 -16.72 22.03 11.65
CA ASN A 250 -16.89 21.85 13.10
C ASN A 250 -17.86 20.73 13.53
N GLN A 251 -18.55 20.07 12.59
CA GLN A 251 -19.30 18.84 12.88
C GLN A 251 -18.37 17.65 13.12
N LEU A 252 -17.08 17.75 12.68
CA LEU A 252 -16.06 16.75 12.89
C LEU A 252 -15.38 16.91 14.26
N THR A 253 -15.38 15.84 15.04
CA THR A 253 -14.55 15.71 16.25
C THR A 253 -13.46 14.67 16.00
N CYS A 254 -12.21 15.09 16.16
CA CYS A 254 -11.04 14.24 16.05
C CYS A 254 -10.50 13.92 17.44
N VAL A 255 -10.43 12.65 17.80
CA VAL A 255 -9.83 12.17 19.05
C VAL A 255 -8.47 11.59 18.76
N PHE A 256 -7.42 12.24 19.26
CA PHE A 256 -6.05 11.79 19.20
C PHE A 256 -5.64 11.24 20.57
N VAL A 257 -5.40 9.92 20.62
CA VAL A 257 -4.96 9.25 21.85
C VAL A 257 -3.43 9.19 21.87
N ASP A 258 -2.83 9.99 22.76
CA ASP A 258 -1.42 9.94 23.04
C ASP A 258 -1.16 8.84 24.09
N HIS A 259 -0.83 7.66 23.62
CA HIS A 259 -0.56 6.49 24.47
C HIS A 259 0.87 6.48 25.06
N GLY A 260 1.68 7.52 24.80
CA GLY A 260 3.02 7.66 25.34
C GLY A 260 4.12 6.93 24.55
N PHE A 261 3.78 5.98 23.67
CA PHE A 261 4.77 5.27 22.84
C PHE A 261 4.98 5.95 21.47
N MET A 262 4.61 7.21 21.37
CA MET A 262 4.86 8.02 20.18
C MET A 262 6.35 8.37 20.05
N ARG A 263 6.77 8.74 18.84
CA ARG A 263 8.09 9.34 18.63
C ARG A 263 8.24 10.63 19.47
N LYS A 264 9.48 11.03 19.72
CA LYS A 264 9.75 12.29 20.43
C LYS A 264 9.04 13.45 19.72
N ASN A 265 8.29 14.24 20.49
CA ASN A 265 7.50 15.40 20.07
C ASN A 265 6.32 15.12 19.10
N GLU A 266 6.06 13.86 18.73
CA GLU A 266 5.06 13.53 17.70
C GLU A 266 3.64 13.97 18.09
N GLY A 267 3.25 13.86 19.36
CA GLY A 267 1.95 14.32 19.84
C GLY A 267 1.75 15.83 19.65
N ASP A 268 2.78 16.61 19.94
CA ASP A 268 2.75 18.08 19.78
C ASP A 268 2.76 18.47 18.29
N GLU A 269 3.52 17.74 17.47
CA GLU A 269 3.54 17.94 16.02
C GLU A 269 2.17 17.70 15.38
N VAL A 270 1.45 16.63 15.81
CA VAL A 270 0.10 16.32 15.32
C VAL A 270 -0.89 17.41 15.76
N GLU A 271 -0.87 17.80 17.02
CA GLU A 271 -1.74 18.85 17.54
C GLU A 271 -1.50 20.18 16.82
N GLN A 272 -0.25 20.57 16.62
CA GLN A 272 0.11 21.80 15.91
C GLN A 272 -0.31 21.77 14.43
N ALA A 273 -0.25 20.60 13.79
CA ALA A 273 -0.61 20.44 12.38
C ALA A 273 -2.10 20.66 12.11
N PHE A 274 -2.97 20.38 13.09
CA PHE A 274 -4.41 20.55 12.97
C PHE A 274 -4.97 21.78 13.68
N LYS A 275 -4.11 22.61 14.29
CA LYS A 275 -4.50 23.77 15.07
C LYS A 275 -5.36 24.79 14.31
N ASP A 276 -5.04 25.01 13.04
CA ASP A 276 -5.70 26.02 12.19
C ASP A 276 -6.80 25.41 11.29
N TRP A 277 -7.11 24.12 11.50
CA TRP A 277 -8.15 23.43 10.76
C TRP A 277 -9.51 23.58 11.46
N ASP A 278 -10.59 23.64 10.69
CA ASP A 278 -11.96 23.72 11.21
C ASP A 278 -12.43 22.33 11.68
N VAL A 279 -11.95 21.91 12.86
CA VAL A 279 -12.26 20.63 13.51
C VAL A 279 -12.26 20.77 15.03
N ASN A 280 -13.06 19.97 15.72
CA ASN A 280 -12.95 19.82 17.17
C ASN A 280 -11.83 18.82 17.48
N PHE A 281 -10.65 19.29 17.81
CA PHE A 281 -9.49 18.43 18.13
C PHE A 281 -9.41 18.16 19.63
N ILE A 282 -9.41 16.88 20.01
CA ILE A 282 -9.28 16.42 21.40
C ILE A 282 -8.02 15.55 21.50
N ARG A 283 -7.02 16.01 22.25
CA ARG A 283 -5.86 15.20 22.63
C ARG A 283 -6.11 14.55 23.99
N VAL A 284 -6.06 13.24 24.04
CA VAL A 284 -6.17 12.45 25.28
C VAL A 284 -4.78 11.97 25.67
N ASN A 285 -4.20 12.58 26.71
CA ASN A 285 -2.94 12.12 27.26
C ASN A 285 -3.18 10.91 28.15
N ALA A 286 -2.88 9.72 27.64
CA ALA A 286 -3.09 8.44 28.32
C ALA A 286 -1.77 7.69 28.61
N ALA A 287 -0.61 8.34 28.48
CA ALA A 287 0.72 7.70 28.60
C ALA A 287 0.87 6.89 29.87
N ASP A 288 0.49 7.44 31.04
CA ASP A 288 0.60 6.76 32.32
C ASP A 288 -0.25 5.49 32.39
N ARG A 289 -1.43 5.52 31.78
CA ARG A 289 -2.37 4.41 31.73
C ARG A 289 -1.82 3.26 30.88
N PHE A 290 -1.29 3.55 29.70
CA PHE A 290 -0.71 2.53 28.83
C PHE A 290 0.58 1.93 29.38
N ILE A 291 1.48 2.77 29.90
CA ILE A 291 2.74 2.31 30.52
C ILE A 291 2.45 1.42 31.72
N GLY A 292 1.49 1.80 32.58
CA GLY A 292 1.10 1.00 33.75
C GLY A 292 0.49 -0.36 33.38
N LYS A 293 -0.23 -0.47 32.24
CA LYS A 293 -0.76 -1.73 31.75
C LYS A 293 0.31 -2.68 31.20
N LEU A 294 1.47 -2.16 30.81
CA LEU A 294 2.58 -2.94 30.27
C LEU A 294 3.70 -3.21 31.28
N GLU A 295 3.50 -2.85 32.55
CA GLU A 295 4.47 -3.17 33.61
C GLU A 295 4.66 -4.69 33.71
N GLY A 296 5.91 -5.16 33.60
CA GLY A 296 6.27 -6.58 33.61
C GLY A 296 5.95 -7.35 32.31
N VAL A 297 5.38 -6.71 31.28
CA VAL A 297 5.05 -7.37 30.02
C VAL A 297 6.26 -7.30 29.08
N SER A 298 6.75 -8.47 28.67
CA SER A 298 7.88 -8.62 27.74
C SER A 298 7.52 -9.33 26.44
N ASP A 299 6.39 -10.03 26.38
CA ASP A 299 5.94 -10.75 25.19
C ASP A 299 5.38 -9.78 24.15
N PRO A 300 5.87 -9.82 22.89
CA PRO A 300 5.47 -8.87 21.84
C PRO A 300 3.99 -8.90 21.50
N GLU A 301 3.40 -10.07 21.44
CA GLU A 301 1.98 -10.22 21.10
C GLU A 301 1.08 -9.72 22.22
N THR A 302 1.47 -9.95 23.47
CA THR A 302 0.78 -9.40 24.65
C THR A 302 0.86 -7.88 24.67
N LYS A 303 2.03 -7.28 24.35
CA LYS A 303 2.15 -5.83 24.21
C LYS A 303 1.16 -5.28 23.17
N ARG A 304 1.14 -5.87 21.97
CA ARG A 304 0.24 -5.46 20.88
C ARG A 304 -1.23 -5.51 21.27
N LYS A 305 -1.67 -6.63 21.87
CA LYS A 305 -3.06 -6.82 22.32
C LYS A 305 -3.44 -5.83 23.41
N THR A 306 -2.61 -5.69 24.44
CA THR A 306 -2.86 -4.78 25.55
C THR A 306 -2.99 -3.33 25.08
N ILE A 307 -2.10 -2.89 24.19
CA ILE A 307 -2.15 -1.53 23.65
C ILE A 307 -3.41 -1.34 22.79
N GLY A 308 -3.72 -2.30 21.90
CA GLY A 308 -4.92 -2.23 21.06
C GLY A 308 -6.21 -2.18 21.87
N GLU A 309 -6.38 -3.06 22.85
CA GLU A 309 -7.56 -3.07 23.74
C GLU A 309 -7.69 -1.78 24.54
N GLU A 310 -6.58 -1.28 25.08
CA GLU A 310 -6.60 -0.06 25.90
C GLU A 310 -6.89 1.18 25.05
N PHE A 311 -6.38 1.22 23.81
CA PHE A 311 -6.69 2.29 22.86
C PHE A 311 -8.21 2.38 22.61
N ILE A 312 -8.85 1.24 22.38
CA ILE A 312 -10.30 1.17 22.17
C ILE A 312 -11.04 1.70 23.39
N ARG A 313 -10.66 1.27 24.62
CA ARG A 313 -11.29 1.73 25.86
C ARG A 313 -11.17 3.23 26.07
N VAL A 314 -9.99 3.79 25.84
CA VAL A 314 -9.77 5.25 25.95
C VAL A 314 -10.64 5.99 24.93
N PHE A 315 -10.67 5.49 23.69
CA PHE A 315 -11.49 6.08 22.64
C PHE A 315 -12.99 6.04 22.96
N GLU A 316 -13.48 4.92 23.50
CA GLU A 316 -14.86 4.77 23.97
C GLU A 316 -15.22 5.74 25.08
N GLU A 317 -14.34 5.91 26.05
CA GLU A 317 -14.55 6.83 27.17
C GLU A 317 -14.68 8.27 26.66
N GLU A 318 -13.84 8.67 25.69
CA GLU A 318 -13.95 10.00 25.09
C GLU A 318 -15.19 10.14 24.21
N ALA A 319 -15.53 9.12 23.42
CA ALA A 319 -16.76 9.13 22.63
C ALA A 319 -18.03 9.32 23.49
N LYS A 320 -18.06 8.69 24.68
CA LYS A 320 -19.17 8.88 25.65
C LYS A 320 -19.25 10.30 26.18
N LYS A 321 -18.11 10.98 26.40
CA LYS A 321 -18.08 12.39 26.83
C LYS A 321 -18.57 13.36 25.75
N ILE A 322 -18.24 13.05 24.47
CA ILE A 322 -18.70 13.83 23.31
C ILE A 322 -20.22 13.72 23.13
N GLY A 323 -20.81 12.60 23.58
CA GLY A 323 -22.23 12.33 23.51
C GLY A 323 -22.65 11.71 22.18
N LYS A 324 -23.87 11.99 21.71
CA LYS A 324 -24.40 11.37 20.49
C LYS A 324 -23.57 11.77 19.26
N VAL A 325 -23.05 10.77 18.58
CA VAL A 325 -22.33 10.87 17.30
C VAL A 325 -23.10 10.04 16.27
N ASP A 326 -23.28 10.58 15.06
CA ASP A 326 -24.05 9.91 14.02
C ASP A 326 -23.16 9.05 13.10
N PHE A 327 -21.91 9.45 12.87
CA PHE A 327 -21.00 8.80 11.95
C PHE A 327 -19.62 8.58 12.56
N LEU A 328 -19.07 7.38 12.34
CA LEU A 328 -17.68 7.07 12.64
C LEU A 328 -16.85 7.07 11.34
N VAL A 329 -15.63 7.59 11.38
CA VAL A 329 -14.72 7.58 10.23
C VAL A 329 -13.62 6.57 10.42
N GLN A 330 -13.37 5.79 9.38
CA GLN A 330 -12.23 4.88 9.29
C GLN A 330 -11.32 5.23 8.12
N GLY A 331 -10.02 5.13 8.32
CA GLY A 331 -8.99 5.39 7.30
C GLY A 331 -8.66 4.16 6.45
N THR A 332 -9.63 3.30 6.17
CA THR A 332 -9.47 2.13 5.28
C THR A 332 -9.02 2.56 3.89
N ILE A 333 -8.05 1.89 3.30
CA ILE A 333 -7.55 2.13 1.95
C ILE A 333 -7.81 0.94 1.03
N TYR A 334 -7.66 1.12 -0.29
CA TYR A 334 -8.03 0.11 -1.29
C TYR A 334 -7.31 -1.24 -1.14
N PRO A 335 -6.00 -1.31 -0.82
CA PRO A 335 -5.33 -2.59 -0.54
C PRO A 335 -5.99 -3.38 0.60
N ASP A 336 -6.46 -2.72 1.67
CA ASP A 336 -7.15 -3.39 2.78
C ASP A 336 -8.46 -4.05 2.32
N VAL A 337 -9.14 -3.42 1.36
CA VAL A 337 -10.40 -3.93 0.78
C VAL A 337 -10.15 -5.16 -0.07
N ILE A 338 -9.13 -5.12 -0.95
CA ILE A 338 -8.80 -6.24 -1.84
C ILE A 338 -8.39 -7.47 -1.02
N GLU A 339 -7.53 -7.27 -0.03
CA GLU A 339 -7.05 -8.36 0.84
C GLU A 339 -8.16 -8.97 1.71
N SER A 340 -9.18 -8.19 2.08
CA SER A 340 -10.31 -8.66 2.85
C SER A 340 -11.35 -9.44 2.01
N GLY A 341 -11.38 -9.25 0.69
CA GLY A 341 -12.38 -9.82 -0.22
C GLY A 341 -12.00 -11.13 -0.92
N THR A 342 -10.74 -11.57 -0.85
CA THR A 342 -10.23 -12.71 -1.61
C THR A 342 -9.90 -13.93 -0.74
N GLY A 343 -10.93 -14.65 -0.23
CA GLY A 343 -10.77 -16.00 0.33
C GLY A 343 -10.57 -16.07 1.86
N ASP A 344 -10.09 -17.22 2.36
CA ASP A 344 -9.92 -17.54 3.81
C ASP A 344 -9.04 -16.55 4.60
N ALA A 345 -8.35 -15.65 3.95
CA ALA A 345 -7.62 -14.54 4.54
C ALA A 345 -8.53 -13.45 5.14
N ALA A 346 -9.81 -13.41 4.77
CA ALA A 346 -10.80 -12.46 5.32
C ALA A 346 -10.99 -12.59 6.84
N VAL A 347 -10.67 -13.77 7.40
CA VAL A 347 -10.81 -14.05 8.84
C VAL A 347 -9.63 -13.51 9.66
N ILE A 348 -8.44 -13.35 9.05
CA ILE A 348 -7.21 -13.00 9.81
C ILE A 348 -7.05 -11.48 9.97
N LYS A 349 -7.52 -10.67 9.02
CA LYS A 349 -7.39 -9.18 9.06
C LYS A 349 -8.62 -8.44 9.63
N SER A 350 -9.75 -9.10 9.82
CA SER A 350 -10.91 -8.50 10.52
C SER A 350 -10.57 -7.98 11.93
N HIS A 351 -9.48 -8.48 12.52
CA HIS A 351 -9.00 -8.05 13.82
C HIS A 351 -8.24 -6.69 13.83
N HIS A 352 -7.84 -6.17 12.67
CA HIS A 352 -7.14 -4.88 12.63
C HIS A 352 -8.04 -3.67 12.33
N ASN A 353 -9.23 -3.87 11.72
CA ASN A 353 -10.10 -2.75 11.34
C ASN A 353 -11.55 -2.84 11.82
N VAL A 354 -12.05 -3.98 12.29
CA VAL A 354 -13.47 -4.13 12.68
C VAL A 354 -13.66 -4.80 14.04
N GLY A 355 -12.66 -5.51 14.56
CA GLY A 355 -12.76 -6.30 15.80
C GLY A 355 -12.75 -5.52 17.11
N GLY A 356 -12.77 -4.20 17.06
CA GLY A 356 -12.67 -3.35 18.24
C GLY A 356 -13.60 -2.16 18.24
N LEU A 357 -14.66 -2.17 17.42
CA LEU A 357 -15.68 -1.13 17.53
C LEU A 357 -16.53 -1.39 18.80
N PRO A 358 -16.77 -0.35 19.60
CA PRO A 358 -17.57 -0.47 20.82
C PRO A 358 -18.99 -0.94 20.50
N ASP A 359 -19.44 -1.99 21.17
CA ASP A 359 -20.85 -2.42 21.15
C ASP A 359 -21.82 -1.36 21.72
N TYR A 360 -21.28 -0.24 22.21
CA TYR A 360 -22.00 0.78 22.96
C TYR A 360 -22.20 2.12 22.26
N VAL A 361 -21.62 2.32 21.06
CA VAL A 361 -21.82 3.58 20.31
C VAL A 361 -22.72 3.29 19.11
N ASP A 362 -23.95 3.78 19.19
CA ASP A 362 -24.99 3.60 18.19
C ASP A 362 -24.76 4.59 17.03
N PHE A 363 -23.76 4.28 16.16
CA PHE A 363 -23.54 5.03 14.94
C PHE A 363 -24.56 4.65 13.88
N LYS A 364 -25.04 5.62 13.13
CA LYS A 364 -25.90 5.37 11.97
C LYS A 364 -25.12 4.63 10.88
N GLU A 365 -23.85 5.05 10.65
CA GLU A 365 -23.02 4.50 9.58
C GLU A 365 -21.54 4.83 9.78
N ILE A 366 -20.68 4.01 9.14
CA ILE A 366 -19.24 4.24 9.04
C ILE A 366 -18.94 4.92 7.69
N ILE A 367 -18.12 5.97 7.72
CA ILE A 367 -17.61 6.68 6.54
C ILE A 367 -16.17 6.26 6.31
N GLU A 368 -15.86 5.70 5.13
CA GLU A 368 -14.52 5.27 4.73
C GLU A 368 -14.06 6.09 3.50
N PRO A 369 -13.61 7.32 3.72
CA PRO A 369 -13.38 8.26 2.61
C PRO A 369 -12.16 7.95 1.76
N LEU A 370 -11.32 7.00 2.15
CA LEU A 370 -10.10 6.61 1.43
C LEU A 370 -10.18 5.20 0.86
N ARG A 371 -11.33 4.51 1.01
CA ARG A 371 -11.53 3.10 0.67
C ARG A 371 -11.18 2.75 -0.79
N LEU A 372 -11.28 3.71 -1.69
CA LEU A 372 -11.02 3.53 -3.12
C LEU A 372 -9.58 3.88 -3.53
N LEU A 373 -8.74 4.36 -2.60
CA LEU A 373 -7.43 4.92 -2.90
C LEU A 373 -6.29 3.98 -2.51
N PHE A 374 -5.28 3.90 -3.37
CA PHE A 374 -3.97 3.34 -3.01
C PHE A 374 -3.20 4.31 -2.11
N LYS A 375 -2.18 3.81 -1.41
CA LYS A 375 -1.39 4.60 -0.46
C LYS A 375 -0.72 5.84 -1.07
N ASP A 376 -0.24 5.74 -2.29
CA ASP A 376 0.35 6.86 -3.03
C ASP A 376 -0.70 7.88 -3.47
N GLU A 377 -1.93 7.44 -3.82
CA GLU A 377 -3.06 8.32 -4.09
C GLU A 377 -3.49 9.07 -2.82
N VAL A 378 -3.53 8.39 -1.66
CA VAL A 378 -3.80 9.03 -0.37
C VAL A 378 -2.80 10.14 -0.08
N ARG A 379 -1.50 9.91 -0.35
CA ARG A 379 -0.47 10.96 -0.18
C ARG A 379 -0.68 12.14 -1.13
N LYS A 380 -0.95 11.87 -2.40
CA LYS A 380 -1.28 12.92 -3.39
C LYS A 380 -2.52 13.71 -2.99
N LEU A 381 -3.56 13.02 -2.49
CA LEU A 381 -4.77 13.65 -1.96
C LEU A 381 -4.44 14.55 -0.74
N GLY A 382 -3.59 14.09 0.16
CA GLY A 382 -3.14 14.88 1.31
C GLY A 382 -2.46 16.19 0.88
N THR A 383 -1.60 16.13 -0.13
CA THR A 383 -0.95 17.33 -0.71
C THR A 383 -2.00 18.27 -1.36
N GLU A 384 -2.95 17.73 -2.12
CA GLU A 384 -4.04 18.50 -2.76
C GLU A 384 -4.94 19.19 -1.72
N LEU A 385 -5.17 18.54 -0.59
CA LEU A 385 -5.96 19.11 0.52
C LEU A 385 -5.19 20.16 1.33
N GLY A 386 -3.87 20.29 1.14
CA GLY A 386 -3.04 21.30 1.80
C GLY A 386 -2.37 20.81 3.10
N LEU A 387 -2.28 19.49 3.32
CA LEU A 387 -1.48 18.97 4.41
C LEU A 387 0.02 19.22 4.17
N SER A 388 0.75 19.45 5.24
CA SER A 388 2.21 19.66 5.15
C SER A 388 2.92 18.38 4.69
N ASP A 389 4.04 18.55 3.99
CA ASP A 389 4.91 17.44 3.56
C ASP A 389 5.35 16.54 4.71
N VAL A 390 5.56 17.11 5.90
CA VAL A 390 5.93 16.37 7.11
C VAL A 390 4.87 15.32 7.49
N LEU A 391 3.58 15.63 7.31
CA LEU A 391 2.50 14.68 7.55
C LEU A 391 2.31 13.71 6.40
N VAL A 392 2.26 14.23 5.17
CA VAL A 392 1.97 13.43 3.97
C VAL A 392 3.03 12.36 3.72
N TRP A 393 4.30 12.70 3.95
CA TRP A 393 5.43 11.81 3.70
C TRP A 393 5.97 11.12 4.94
N ARG A 394 5.28 11.23 6.05
CA ARG A 394 5.64 10.51 7.26
C ARG A 394 5.80 9.01 6.94
N GLN A 395 6.92 8.43 7.38
CA GLN A 395 7.16 7.00 7.23
C GLN A 395 6.14 6.18 8.07
N PRO A 396 5.84 4.93 7.68
CA PRO A 396 4.97 4.07 8.45
C PRO A 396 5.39 4.00 9.92
N PHE A 397 4.40 3.98 10.80
CA PHE A 397 4.61 3.81 12.23
C PHE A 397 3.60 2.81 12.76
N PRO A 398 4.03 1.78 13.48
CA PRO A 398 3.12 0.73 13.95
C PRO A 398 2.16 1.27 15.01
N GLY A 399 0.94 0.71 15.08
CA GLY A 399 -0.07 1.10 16.06
C GLY A 399 0.43 1.06 17.52
N PRO A 400 1.20 0.03 17.95
CA PRO A 400 1.79 0.00 19.28
C PRO A 400 2.95 1.00 19.49
N GLY A 401 3.35 1.74 18.47
CA GLY A 401 4.41 2.74 18.55
C GLY A 401 5.77 2.16 18.91
N LEU A 402 6.54 2.90 19.70
CA LEU A 402 7.87 2.49 20.15
C LEU A 402 7.85 1.30 21.13
N ALA A 403 6.68 0.89 21.63
CA ALA A 403 6.57 -0.25 22.53
C ALA A 403 7.12 -1.54 21.93
N ILE A 404 6.97 -1.75 20.60
CA ILE A 404 7.53 -2.91 19.89
C ILE A 404 8.93 -2.68 19.32
N ARG A 405 9.56 -1.58 19.69
CA ARG A 405 10.97 -1.26 19.40
C ARG A 405 11.81 -1.23 20.67
N ILE A 406 11.22 -1.61 21.82
CA ILE A 406 11.92 -1.88 23.08
C ILE A 406 11.80 -3.38 23.34
N ILE A 407 12.88 -4.11 23.12
CA ILE A 407 12.91 -5.56 23.34
C ILE A 407 12.76 -5.86 24.84
N GLY A 408 11.80 -6.73 25.16
CA GLY A 408 11.48 -7.07 26.54
C GLY A 408 10.61 -6.02 27.27
N GLU A 409 10.73 -5.91 28.58
CA GLU A 409 9.92 -5.02 29.40
C GLU A 409 10.14 -3.54 29.07
N ILE A 410 9.06 -2.77 29.04
CA ILE A 410 9.04 -1.33 28.81
C ILE A 410 9.13 -0.58 30.14
N THR A 411 10.06 0.35 30.22
CA THR A 411 10.13 1.31 31.32
C THR A 411 10.17 2.74 30.77
N ARG A 412 9.79 3.72 31.59
CA ARG A 412 9.88 5.14 31.20
C ARG A 412 11.29 5.55 30.78
N GLU A 413 12.31 5.02 31.48
CA GLU A 413 13.71 5.27 31.14
C GLU A 413 14.07 4.72 29.76
N LYS A 414 13.75 3.44 29.49
CA LYS A 414 14.00 2.82 28.18
C LYS A 414 13.26 3.55 27.06
N LEU A 415 12.01 3.97 27.31
CA LEU A 415 11.22 4.70 26.36
C LEU A 415 11.83 6.06 26.01
N ALA A 416 12.22 6.85 27.03
CA ALA A 416 12.89 8.13 26.80
C ALA A 416 14.24 7.96 26.06
N THR A 417 15.03 6.96 26.47
CA THR A 417 16.29 6.61 25.78
C THR A 417 16.05 6.29 24.30
N LEU A 418 15.03 5.48 23.98
CA LEU A 418 14.72 5.14 22.59
C LEU A 418 14.17 6.34 21.82
N GLN A 419 13.32 7.18 22.42
CA GLN A 419 12.78 8.39 21.78
C GLN A 419 13.90 9.34 21.36
N ASP A 420 14.88 9.56 22.23
CA ASP A 420 16.02 10.43 21.95
C ASP A 420 16.92 9.83 20.85
N ALA A 421 17.23 8.55 20.92
CA ALA A 421 18.05 7.86 19.93
C ALA A 421 17.38 7.79 18.54
N ASP A 422 16.09 7.45 18.49
CA ASP A 422 15.31 7.41 17.24
C ASP A 422 15.21 8.80 16.60
N TYR A 423 15.05 9.84 17.41
CA TYR A 423 15.01 11.22 16.93
C TYR A 423 16.32 11.61 16.24
N ILE A 424 17.48 11.34 16.87
CA ILE A 424 18.80 11.64 16.29
C ILE A 424 19.01 10.87 14.98
N PHE A 425 18.69 9.58 14.96
CA PHE A 425 18.86 8.78 13.75
C PHE A 425 18.00 9.30 12.59
N ARG A 426 16.73 9.62 12.85
CA ARG A 426 15.84 10.20 11.83
C ARG A 426 16.31 11.56 11.35
N GLU A 427 16.83 12.39 12.23
CA GLU A 427 17.39 13.70 11.90
C GLU A 427 18.62 13.58 10.98
N GLU A 428 19.55 12.65 11.27
CA GLU A 428 20.72 12.42 10.40
C GLU A 428 20.34 11.88 9.01
N ILE A 429 19.34 11.01 8.94
CA ILE A 429 18.79 10.54 7.65
C ILE A 429 18.19 11.70 6.85
N ALA A 430 17.42 12.57 7.49
CA ALA A 430 16.82 13.74 6.85
C ALA A 430 17.87 14.76 6.40
N ASN A 431 18.87 15.04 7.25
CA ASN A 431 19.99 15.95 6.93
C ASN A 431 20.83 15.45 5.75
N ALA A 432 20.87 14.14 5.55
CA ALA A 432 21.53 13.52 4.39
C ALA A 432 20.64 13.47 3.13
N GLY A 433 19.40 13.93 3.19
CA GLY A 433 18.43 13.88 2.07
C GLY A 433 17.98 12.47 1.70
N LEU A 434 18.06 11.51 2.63
CA LEU A 434 17.73 10.10 2.41
C LEU A 434 16.30 9.74 2.85
N ASP A 435 15.59 10.64 3.49
CA ASP A 435 14.26 10.46 4.07
C ASP A 435 13.17 10.08 3.04
N ARG A 436 13.40 10.37 1.75
CA ARG A 436 12.50 10.00 0.64
C ARG A 436 12.91 8.72 -0.07
N SER A 437 14.19 8.33 0.03
CA SER A 437 14.73 7.14 -0.65
C SER A 437 14.70 5.89 0.22
N ILE A 438 14.63 6.03 1.54
CA ILE A 438 14.51 4.93 2.50
C ILE A 438 13.06 4.85 2.98
N ASN A 439 12.40 3.72 2.72
CA ASN A 439 10.97 3.60 2.98
C ASN A 439 10.61 3.57 4.46
N GLN A 440 11.47 2.95 5.31
CA GLN A 440 11.31 2.95 6.75
C GLN A 440 12.69 2.88 7.42
N TYR A 441 12.89 3.69 8.47
CA TYR A 441 14.14 3.73 9.25
C TYR A 441 13.83 4.14 10.69
N PHE A 442 14.45 3.45 11.63
CA PHE A 442 14.18 3.61 13.06
C PHE A 442 15.28 2.99 13.93
N ALA A 443 15.24 3.33 15.20
CA ALA A 443 16.07 2.72 16.23
C ALA A 443 15.27 1.66 17.01
N VAL A 444 15.97 0.63 17.50
CA VAL A 444 15.46 -0.43 18.38
C VAL A 444 16.34 -0.52 19.61
N LEU A 445 15.75 -0.37 20.79
CA LEU A 445 16.47 -0.57 22.05
C LEU A 445 16.46 -2.05 22.38
N THR A 446 17.61 -2.70 22.21
CA THR A 446 17.76 -4.11 22.56
C THR A 446 17.86 -4.27 24.08
N ASN A 447 17.54 -5.46 24.59
CA ASN A 447 17.78 -5.74 25.99
C ASN A 447 19.24 -6.19 26.27
N MET A 448 20.08 -6.21 25.23
CA MET A 448 21.48 -6.57 25.32
C MET A 448 22.29 -5.41 25.90
N ARG A 449 23.12 -5.72 26.89
CA ARG A 449 24.09 -4.78 27.45
C ARG A 449 25.51 -5.14 27.06
N SER A 450 26.34 -4.16 26.92
CA SER A 450 27.75 -4.33 26.59
C SER A 450 28.67 -3.46 27.46
N VAL A 451 29.90 -3.91 27.58
CA VAL A 451 30.93 -3.11 28.24
C VAL A 451 31.38 -1.99 27.32
N GLY A 452 31.42 -0.78 27.84
CA GLY A 452 31.97 0.41 27.20
C GLY A 452 33.05 1.06 28.06
N VAL A 453 33.81 1.97 27.48
CA VAL A 453 34.72 2.85 28.17
C VAL A 453 34.36 4.27 27.77
N MET A 454 33.91 5.08 28.73
CA MET A 454 33.52 6.47 28.50
C MET A 454 34.36 7.36 29.45
N GLY A 455 35.36 8.02 28.87
CA GLY A 455 36.41 8.63 29.64
C GLY A 455 37.26 7.56 30.31
N ASP A 456 37.51 7.69 31.62
CA ASP A 456 38.29 6.72 32.42
C ASP A 456 37.42 5.64 33.10
N ASP A 457 36.09 5.72 32.95
CA ASP A 457 35.14 4.82 33.58
C ASP A 457 34.67 3.70 32.66
N ARG A 458 34.50 2.50 33.21
CA ARG A 458 33.80 1.40 32.54
C ARG A 458 32.31 1.57 32.70
N THR A 459 31.58 1.46 31.58
CA THR A 459 30.12 1.45 31.56
C THR A 459 29.58 0.05 31.17
N TYR A 460 28.34 -0.23 31.55
CA TYR A 460 27.63 -1.44 31.16
C TYR A 460 26.20 -1.05 30.75
N ASP A 461 26.10 -0.59 29.51
CA ASP A 461 24.90 0.06 28.98
C ASP A 461 24.29 -0.71 27.81
N TYR A 462 23.14 -0.23 27.30
CA TYR A 462 22.41 -0.88 26.24
C TYR A 462 23.12 -0.80 24.88
N THR A 463 22.91 -1.85 24.11
CA THR A 463 23.17 -1.85 22.68
C THR A 463 21.90 -1.41 21.94
N LEU A 464 22.04 -0.42 21.08
CA LEU A 464 20.98 0.06 20.20
C LEU A 464 21.19 -0.51 18.79
N ALA A 465 20.12 -1.02 18.18
CA ALA A 465 20.13 -1.39 16.78
C ALA A 465 19.49 -0.29 15.94
N LEU A 466 20.12 0.05 14.82
CA LEU A 466 19.54 0.90 13.78
C LEU A 466 19.03 0.01 12.64
N ARG A 467 17.85 0.29 12.14
CA ARG A 467 17.21 -0.43 11.04
C ARG A 467 16.83 0.56 9.96
N GLY A 468 17.21 0.30 8.71
CA GLY A 468 16.75 1.01 7.53
C GLY A 468 16.40 0.02 6.45
N VAL A 469 15.25 0.17 5.78
CA VAL A 469 14.80 -0.73 4.72
C VAL A 469 14.29 0.01 3.50
N THR A 470 14.56 -0.59 2.34
CA THR A 470 13.98 -0.21 1.05
C THR A 470 13.04 -1.30 0.57
N THR A 471 11.89 -0.92 0.06
CA THR A 471 10.85 -1.85 -0.38
C THR A 471 9.93 -1.20 -1.39
N SER A 472 9.28 -2.00 -2.22
CA SER A 472 8.21 -1.55 -3.13
C SER A 472 6.81 -1.82 -2.59
N ASP A 473 6.65 -2.86 -1.77
CA ASP A 473 5.35 -3.43 -1.41
C ASP A 473 5.20 -3.80 0.08
N PHE A 474 6.26 -3.63 0.89
CA PHE A 474 6.36 -4.09 2.29
C PHE A 474 6.18 -5.61 2.51
N MET A 475 5.93 -6.39 1.45
CA MET A 475 5.92 -7.85 1.49
C MET A 475 7.36 -8.39 1.55
N THR A 476 8.21 -7.83 0.69
CA THR A 476 9.66 -8.05 0.67
C THR A 476 10.39 -6.73 0.93
N ALA A 477 11.54 -6.80 1.56
CA ALA A 477 12.37 -5.63 1.81
C ALA A 477 13.86 -5.99 1.84
N ASP A 478 14.70 -5.11 1.31
CA ASP A 478 16.14 -5.18 1.51
C ASP A 478 16.57 -4.14 2.54
N PHE A 479 17.72 -4.33 3.19
CA PHE A 479 18.26 -3.29 4.06
C PHE A 479 18.72 -2.10 3.22
N ALA A 480 18.48 -0.90 3.73
CA ALA A 480 18.95 0.33 3.08
C ALA A 480 20.48 0.44 3.20
N ARG A 481 21.16 0.73 2.10
CA ARG A 481 22.61 0.96 2.09
C ARG A 481 22.90 2.41 2.49
N ILE A 482 22.67 2.71 3.78
CA ILE A 482 22.96 4.03 4.35
C ILE A 482 24.46 4.30 4.26
N PRO A 483 24.91 5.45 3.75
CA PRO A 483 26.33 5.82 3.72
C PRO A 483 26.96 5.74 5.10
N TYR A 484 28.19 5.21 5.18
CA TYR A 484 28.89 5.01 6.46
C TYR A 484 29.11 6.30 7.23
N ASP A 485 29.32 7.42 6.57
CA ASP A 485 29.47 8.74 7.20
C ASP A 485 28.19 9.21 7.89
N VAL A 486 27.01 8.85 7.36
CA VAL A 486 25.72 9.12 8.02
C VAL A 486 25.54 8.23 9.24
N LEU A 487 25.85 6.92 9.11
CA LEU A 487 25.81 5.99 10.24
C LEU A 487 26.81 6.39 11.34
N GLU A 488 28.01 6.84 10.97
CA GLU A 488 29.03 7.34 11.91
C GLU A 488 28.51 8.56 12.67
N LYS A 489 27.97 9.57 11.98
CA LYS A 489 27.39 10.77 12.60
C LYS A 489 26.27 10.41 13.57
N ALA A 490 25.33 9.56 13.14
CA ALA A 490 24.23 9.10 13.99
C ALA A 490 24.78 8.37 15.23
N SER A 491 25.73 7.46 15.06
CA SER A 491 26.36 6.70 16.16
C SER A 491 27.06 7.61 17.15
N VAL A 492 27.88 8.54 16.68
CA VAL A 492 28.62 9.49 17.53
C VAL A 492 27.65 10.38 18.31
N ARG A 493 26.63 10.92 17.67
CA ARG A 493 25.63 11.74 18.33
C ARG A 493 24.83 10.96 19.38
N ILE A 494 24.33 9.76 19.02
CA ILE A 494 23.54 8.94 19.94
C ILE A 494 24.35 8.61 21.20
N VAL A 495 25.60 8.16 21.06
CA VAL A 495 26.44 7.81 22.23
C VAL A 495 26.77 9.02 23.10
N ASN A 496 26.90 10.20 22.52
CA ASN A 496 27.24 11.41 23.26
C ASN A 496 26.02 12.14 23.86
N GLU A 497 24.89 12.10 23.20
CA GLU A 497 23.70 12.88 23.57
C GLU A 497 22.66 12.05 24.35
N VAL A 498 22.66 10.71 24.20
CA VAL A 498 21.66 9.81 24.80
C VAL A 498 22.30 8.98 25.91
N LYS A 499 21.72 9.03 27.11
CA LYS A 499 22.19 8.24 28.26
C LYS A 499 21.89 6.74 28.06
N ASN A 500 22.69 5.91 28.74
CA ASN A 500 22.50 4.46 28.82
C ASN A 500 22.72 3.70 27.51
N ILE A 501 23.39 4.29 26.51
CA ILE A 501 23.79 3.63 25.26
C ILE A 501 25.29 3.76 25.07
N ASN A 502 25.98 2.63 24.88
CA ASN A 502 27.43 2.61 24.61
C ASN A 502 27.80 1.82 23.35
N ARG A 503 26.82 1.27 22.63
CA ARG A 503 27.05 0.48 21.41
C ARG A 503 25.92 0.64 20.41
N ILE A 504 26.29 0.84 19.14
CA ILE A 504 25.37 0.93 18.01
C ILE A 504 25.65 -0.22 17.04
N CYS A 505 24.61 -0.89 16.57
CA CYS A 505 24.66 -1.90 15.52
C CYS A 505 23.72 -1.48 14.38
N TYR A 506 24.05 -1.85 13.13
CA TYR A 506 23.15 -1.68 11.99
C TYR A 506 22.66 -3.05 11.51
N ASP A 507 21.33 -3.22 11.41
CA ASP A 507 20.71 -4.46 10.97
C ASP A 507 20.66 -4.53 9.44
N ILE A 508 21.42 -5.49 8.86
CA ILE A 508 21.55 -5.73 7.41
C ILE A 508 20.75 -6.93 6.93
N THR A 509 19.75 -7.37 7.68
CA THR A 509 18.96 -8.55 7.32
C THR A 509 17.80 -8.16 6.40
N SER A 510 17.61 -8.91 5.31
CA SER A 510 16.48 -8.73 4.39
C SER A 510 15.17 -9.32 4.95
N LYS A 511 14.05 -8.93 4.37
CA LYS A 511 12.74 -9.57 4.60
C LYS A 511 12.29 -10.29 3.31
N PRO A 512 12.08 -11.62 3.32
CA PRO A 512 12.46 -12.57 4.37
C PRO A 512 13.98 -12.74 4.50
N PRO A 513 14.56 -13.38 5.53
CA PRO A 513 13.89 -14.12 6.60
C PRO A 513 13.41 -13.26 7.79
N ALA A 514 13.98 -12.06 8.00
CA ALA A 514 13.53 -11.19 9.08
C ALA A 514 12.23 -10.45 8.72
N THR A 515 11.60 -9.86 9.73
CA THR A 515 10.55 -8.84 9.56
C THR A 515 11.16 -7.44 9.48
N ILE A 516 10.36 -6.42 9.16
CA ILE A 516 10.84 -5.04 9.22
C ILE A 516 10.96 -4.59 10.67
N GLU A 517 9.87 -4.71 11.45
CA GLU A 517 9.89 -4.47 12.90
C GLU A 517 10.55 -5.67 13.61
N TRP A 518 11.11 -5.44 14.79
CA TRP A 518 11.81 -6.48 15.55
C TRP A 518 10.88 -7.27 16.50
N GLU A 519 9.77 -6.64 16.95
CA GLU A 519 8.70 -7.28 17.73
C GLU A 519 7.32 -7.14 17.07
#